data_5f71ba5b037058117100338e83202f79
#
_entry.id   5f71ba5b037058117100338e83202f79
#
_cell.length_a   1.000
_cell.length_b   1.000
_cell.length_c   1.000
_cell.angle_alpha   90.00
_cell.angle_beta   90.00
_cell.angle_gamma   90.00
#
_symmetry.space_group_name_H-M   'P 1'
#
loop_
_entity.id
_entity.type
_entity.pdbx_description
1 polymer ?
#
loop_
_entity_poly.entity_id
_entity_poly.type
_entity_poly.pdbx_seq_one_letter_code
_entity_poly.pdbx_strand_id
1 'polypeptide(L)'
;FGADIYQIQGSQREGRVSEEDVKSFVKESISGKVEKKQTTTSLQYEHSEFGEIEIKPIPRLKKIAGPHLEKSWNEIPHVTQHDEADITEMEKFRKSLRDLYTGEKLSITPLPFIIRAVVKALKDYPNFNSSLDLKKEKLIYKKYFHVGIAMDTPHGLMVPKIRDADKKDITELGQELKKIAKLCKDLKIDKKEFFGGSMTISSLGSIGGSFFTPIINQPEVAILGIGRAETKQVFVGDKYENKIMLPLSLSYDHRVIDGAEGARFCTHLRESLGKDFAYKLAV
;
A
#
# COMPACT_ATOMS: atom_id res chain seq x y z
N PHE A 1 38.09 7.68 -3.42
CA PHE A 1 37.91 6.72 -2.33
C PHE A 1 36.49 6.75 -1.71
N GLY A 2 35.64 7.71 -2.07
CA GLY A 2 34.24 7.80 -1.60
C GLY A 2 34.08 8.11 -0.10
N ALA A 3 35.15 8.58 0.56
CA ALA A 3 35.10 8.94 1.97
C ALA A 3 34.57 10.38 2.13
N ASP A 4 33.65 10.58 3.08
CA ASP A 4 33.15 11.89 3.44
C ASP A 4 34.18 12.64 4.29
N ILE A 5 34.71 13.74 3.74
CA ILE A 5 35.79 14.53 4.37
C ILE A 5 35.37 15.12 5.73
N TYR A 6 34.09 15.35 5.96
CA TYR A 6 33.59 15.88 7.23
C TYR A 6 33.60 14.87 8.38
N GLN A 7 33.83 13.59 8.08
CA GLN A 7 33.94 12.52 9.07
C GLN A 7 35.40 12.23 9.45
N ILE A 8 36.37 12.91 8.80
CA ILE A 8 37.81 12.69 9.00
C ILE A 8 38.32 13.75 9.97
N GLN A 9 38.88 13.32 11.09
CA GLN A 9 39.53 14.21 12.05
C GLN A 9 40.92 14.58 11.52
N GLY A 10 41.12 15.86 11.17
CA GLY A 10 42.43 16.33 10.66
C GLY A 10 43.49 16.40 11.74
N SER A 11 44.68 15.91 11.46
CA SER A 11 45.84 15.92 12.34
C SER A 11 46.69 17.17 12.18
N GLN A 12 46.52 17.93 11.12
CA GLN A 12 47.33 19.17 10.83
C GLN A 12 46.88 20.39 11.63
N ARG A 13 47.71 21.43 11.60
CA ARG A 13 47.45 22.71 12.28
C ARG A 13 46.07 23.27 11.89
N GLU A 14 45.30 23.69 12.87
CA GLU A 14 43.90 24.19 12.70
C GLU A 14 42.90 23.10 12.23
N GLY A 15 43.19 21.82 12.49
CA GLY A 15 42.26 20.74 12.15
C GLY A 15 42.19 20.37 10.65
N ARG A 16 43.19 20.77 9.86
CA ARG A 16 43.28 20.46 8.44
C ARG A 16 43.49 18.97 8.24
N VAL A 17 42.71 18.38 7.32
CA VAL A 17 42.79 16.95 6.94
C VAL A 17 43.92 16.75 5.94
N SER A 18 44.88 15.88 6.28
CA SER A 18 45.98 15.49 5.40
C SER A 18 45.64 14.24 4.59
N GLU A 19 46.45 13.95 3.56
CA GLU A 19 46.32 12.71 2.78
C GLU A 19 46.50 11.44 3.65
N GLU A 20 47.35 11.53 4.68
CA GLU A 20 47.57 10.46 5.65
C GLU A 20 46.37 10.20 6.53
N ASP A 21 45.64 11.27 6.94
CA ASP A 21 44.40 11.16 7.70
C ASP A 21 43.32 10.44 6.87
N VAL A 22 43.22 10.77 5.60
CA VAL A 22 42.29 10.13 4.67
C VAL A 22 42.63 8.64 4.49
N LYS A 23 43.92 8.32 4.29
CA LYS A 23 44.38 6.94 4.16
C LYS A 23 44.14 6.11 5.41
N SER A 24 44.41 6.69 6.60
CA SER A 24 44.16 6.05 7.89
C SER A 24 42.66 5.81 8.10
N PHE A 25 41.82 6.79 7.84
CA PHE A 25 40.37 6.66 7.95
C PHE A 25 39.79 5.59 7.01
N VAL A 26 40.25 5.56 5.76
CA VAL A 26 39.83 4.54 4.79
C VAL A 26 40.27 3.15 5.25
N LYS A 27 41.52 3.01 5.75
CA LYS A 27 42.04 1.75 6.26
C LYS A 27 41.25 1.25 7.48
N GLU A 28 40.88 2.14 8.39
CA GLU A 28 40.05 1.81 9.56
C GLU A 28 38.62 1.46 9.16
N SER A 29 38.04 2.17 8.19
CA SER A 29 36.68 1.88 7.65
C SER A 29 36.63 0.51 6.98
N ILE A 30 37.66 0.13 6.23
CA ILE A 30 37.77 -1.20 5.59
C ILE A 30 37.99 -2.30 6.64
N SER A 31 38.71 -2.00 7.73
CA SER A 31 38.95 -2.94 8.83
C SER A 31 37.79 -3.14 9.80
N GLY A 32 36.64 -2.47 9.57
CA GLY A 32 35.43 -2.57 10.37
C GLY A 32 35.52 -1.91 11.76
N LYS A 33 36.54 -1.08 12.02
CA LYS A 33 36.73 -0.39 13.29
C LYS A 33 36.04 0.97 13.40
N VAL A 34 35.49 1.49 12.31
CA VAL A 34 34.71 2.71 12.36
C VAL A 34 33.27 2.31 12.73
N GLU A 35 32.93 2.46 13.99
CA GLU A 35 31.52 2.51 14.40
C GLU A 35 30.86 3.65 13.60
N LYS A 36 29.88 3.30 12.76
CA LYS A 36 28.97 4.30 12.22
C LYS A 36 28.31 4.98 13.41
N LYS A 37 28.78 6.16 13.79
CA LYS A 37 27.99 7.09 14.63
C LYS A 37 26.69 7.29 13.88
N GLN A 38 25.64 6.55 14.26
CA GLN A 38 24.30 6.93 13.96
C GLN A 38 24.17 8.36 14.52
N THR A 39 24.05 9.35 13.66
CA THR A 39 23.52 10.66 14.02
C THR A 39 22.09 10.45 14.48
N THR A 40 21.92 9.99 15.71
CA THR A 40 20.71 10.21 16.46
C THR A 40 20.65 11.71 16.60
N THR A 41 19.75 12.35 15.86
CA THR A 41 19.31 13.71 16.11
C THR A 41 18.79 13.68 17.56
N SER A 42 19.68 13.97 18.52
CA SER A 42 19.26 14.18 19.90
C SER A 42 18.33 15.39 19.86
N LEU A 43 17.11 15.19 20.32
CA LEU A 43 16.19 16.30 20.53
C LEU A 43 16.95 17.36 21.35
N GLN A 44 16.90 18.63 20.92
CA GLN A 44 17.57 19.75 21.58
C GLN A 44 16.97 20.08 22.96
N TYR A 45 15.92 19.36 23.39
CA TYR A 45 15.19 19.55 24.63
C TYR A 45 14.62 18.21 25.14
N GLU A 46 14.32 18.14 26.43
CA GLU A 46 13.58 17.05 27.03
C GLU A 46 12.09 17.40 27.15
N HIS A 47 11.21 16.51 26.69
CA HIS A 47 9.75 16.74 26.71
C HIS A 47 9.20 17.02 28.13
N SER A 48 9.82 16.45 29.16
CA SER A 48 9.48 16.64 30.57
C SER A 48 9.60 18.10 31.05
N GLU A 49 10.39 18.92 30.35
CA GLU A 49 10.52 20.35 30.65
C GLU A 49 9.25 21.16 30.34
N PHE A 50 8.37 20.61 29.47
CA PHE A 50 7.16 21.28 29.01
C PHE A 50 5.87 20.77 29.64
N GLY A 51 5.94 19.72 30.47
CA GLY A 51 4.79 19.17 31.16
C GLY A 51 4.90 17.67 31.46
N GLU A 52 3.81 17.10 31.98
CA GLU A 52 3.74 15.69 32.29
C GLU A 52 3.79 14.83 31.01
N ILE A 53 4.62 13.79 31.02
CA ILE A 53 4.80 12.89 29.88
C ILE A 53 4.52 11.44 30.27
N GLU A 54 4.04 10.65 29.33
CA GLU A 54 3.91 9.21 29.45
C GLU A 54 4.81 8.52 28.42
N ILE A 55 5.72 7.66 28.85
CA ILE A 55 6.64 6.92 27.98
C ILE A 55 6.13 5.49 27.81
N LYS A 56 5.83 5.11 26.54
CA LYS A 56 5.40 3.75 26.18
C LYS A 56 6.34 3.11 25.18
N PRO A 57 6.62 1.80 25.28
CA PRO A 57 7.41 1.10 24.29
C PRO A 57 6.68 1.03 22.95
N ILE A 58 7.41 1.16 21.84
CA ILE A 58 6.85 1.00 20.49
C ILE A 58 6.38 -0.45 20.33
N PRO A 59 5.12 -0.70 19.93
CA PRO A 59 4.61 -2.04 19.66
C PRO A 59 5.44 -2.81 18.64
N ARG A 60 5.57 -4.14 18.83
CA ARG A 60 6.42 -5.00 18.00
C ARG A 60 6.15 -4.87 16.50
N LEU A 61 4.88 -4.85 16.08
CA LEU A 61 4.54 -4.71 14.64
C LEU A 61 4.96 -3.36 14.07
N LYS A 62 4.84 -2.27 14.85
CA LYS A 62 5.31 -0.94 14.41
C LYS A 62 6.84 -0.90 14.27
N LYS A 63 7.58 -1.60 15.15
CA LYS A 63 9.05 -1.72 15.03
C LYS A 63 9.47 -2.46 13.74
N ILE A 64 8.66 -3.42 13.29
CA ILE A 64 8.92 -4.18 12.05
C ILE A 64 8.48 -3.39 10.82
N ALA A 65 7.29 -2.77 10.86
CA ALA A 65 6.72 -2.06 9.73
C ALA A 65 7.41 -0.71 9.46
N GLY A 66 7.85 0.00 10.51
CA GLY A 66 8.44 1.34 10.39
C GLY A 66 9.59 1.42 9.38
N PRO A 67 10.66 0.62 9.53
CA PRO A 67 11.78 0.63 8.57
C PRO A 67 11.36 0.26 7.14
N HIS A 68 10.37 -0.63 6.97
CA HIS A 68 9.86 -1.00 5.66
C HIS A 68 9.10 0.15 4.99
N LEU A 69 8.27 0.86 5.76
CA LEU A 69 7.54 2.05 5.29
C LEU A 69 8.48 3.20 4.97
N GLU A 70 9.46 3.47 5.83
CA GLU A 70 10.50 4.48 5.61
C GLU A 70 11.29 4.18 4.33
N LYS A 71 11.70 2.93 4.14
CA LYS A 71 12.38 2.50 2.92
C LYS A 71 11.50 2.74 1.68
N SER A 72 10.25 2.33 1.71
CA SER A 72 9.31 2.53 0.59
C SER A 72 9.13 4.01 0.27
N TRP A 73 9.01 4.86 1.28
CA TRP A 73 8.86 6.30 1.11
C TRP A 73 10.11 6.96 0.49
N ASN A 74 11.28 6.57 0.94
CA ASN A 74 12.55 7.17 0.50
C ASN A 74 13.00 6.67 -0.89
N GLU A 75 12.71 5.42 -1.24
CA GLU A 75 13.19 4.80 -2.47
C GLU A 75 12.25 4.93 -3.66
N ILE A 76 10.94 5.12 -3.42
CA ILE A 76 9.94 5.15 -4.50
C ILE A 76 9.46 6.58 -4.74
N PRO A 77 9.64 7.15 -5.93
CA PRO A 77 8.99 8.39 -6.31
C PRO A 77 7.49 8.15 -6.50
N HIS A 78 6.72 8.34 -5.41
CA HIS A 78 5.28 8.15 -5.41
C HIS A 78 4.56 9.26 -6.18
N VAL A 79 3.63 8.87 -7.02
CA VAL A 79 2.57 9.76 -7.52
C VAL A 79 1.24 9.18 -7.09
N THR A 80 0.33 10.02 -6.61
CA THR A 80 -1.02 9.59 -6.25
C THR A 80 -2.03 10.28 -7.14
N GLN A 81 -2.90 9.48 -7.76
CA GLN A 81 -4.02 9.93 -8.57
C GLN A 81 -5.32 9.59 -7.88
N HIS A 82 -6.23 10.56 -7.83
CA HIS A 82 -7.54 10.40 -7.23
C HIS A 82 -8.62 10.34 -8.31
N ASP A 83 -9.63 9.50 -8.09
CA ASP A 83 -10.82 9.38 -8.93
C ASP A 83 -12.02 8.94 -8.07
N GLU A 84 -13.23 8.97 -8.61
CA GLU A 84 -14.44 8.49 -7.94
C GLU A 84 -15.22 7.54 -8.85
N ALA A 85 -15.63 6.39 -8.31
CA ALA A 85 -16.46 5.42 -9.01
C ALA A 85 -17.92 5.50 -8.54
N ASP A 86 -18.87 5.61 -9.48
CA ASP A 86 -20.29 5.43 -9.18
C ASP A 86 -20.58 3.93 -8.99
N ILE A 87 -20.74 3.51 -7.74
CA ILE A 87 -21.02 2.11 -7.37
C ILE A 87 -22.49 1.87 -7.04
N THR A 88 -23.38 2.75 -7.47
CA THR A 88 -24.82 2.69 -7.13
C THR A 88 -25.44 1.34 -7.51
N GLU A 89 -25.23 0.88 -8.73
CA GLU A 89 -25.81 -0.39 -9.21
C GLU A 89 -25.13 -1.60 -8.57
N MET A 90 -23.81 -1.55 -8.38
CA MET A 90 -23.07 -2.58 -7.67
C MET A 90 -23.56 -2.74 -6.22
N GLU A 91 -23.83 -1.64 -5.52
CA GLU A 91 -24.36 -1.67 -4.15
C GLU A 91 -25.80 -2.20 -4.08
N LYS A 92 -26.65 -1.86 -5.04
CA LYS A 92 -27.98 -2.44 -5.16
C LYS A 92 -27.91 -3.95 -5.35
N PHE A 93 -27.06 -4.41 -6.27
CA PHE A 93 -26.85 -5.84 -6.53
C PHE A 93 -26.29 -6.55 -5.29
N ARG A 94 -25.23 -6.03 -4.69
CA ARG A 94 -24.61 -6.61 -3.48
C ARG A 94 -25.65 -6.77 -2.35
N LYS A 95 -26.51 -5.78 -2.15
CA LYS A 95 -27.57 -5.84 -1.12
C LYS A 95 -28.70 -6.81 -1.46
N SER A 96 -28.87 -7.17 -2.73
CA SER A 96 -29.88 -8.13 -3.17
C SER A 96 -29.41 -9.60 -3.08
N LEU A 97 -28.11 -9.84 -2.90
CA LEU A 97 -27.55 -11.18 -2.88
C LEU A 97 -28.16 -12.06 -1.78
N ARG A 98 -28.55 -13.28 -2.18
CA ARG A 98 -29.10 -14.32 -1.30
C ARG A 98 -28.37 -15.63 -1.55
N ASP A 99 -28.29 -16.44 -0.52
CA ASP A 99 -27.84 -17.83 -0.64
C ASP A 99 -28.85 -18.61 -1.49
N LEU A 100 -28.35 -19.39 -2.44
CA LEU A 100 -29.18 -20.10 -3.41
C LEU A 100 -29.98 -21.24 -2.78
N TYR A 101 -29.51 -21.80 -1.66
CA TYR A 101 -30.14 -22.97 -1.01
C TYR A 101 -31.01 -22.56 0.17
N THR A 102 -30.55 -21.57 0.97
CA THR A 102 -31.27 -21.16 2.19
C THR A 102 -32.15 -19.94 1.96
N GLY A 103 -31.93 -19.17 0.89
CA GLY A 103 -32.61 -17.89 0.64
C GLY A 103 -32.16 -16.77 1.58
N GLU A 104 -31.26 -17.04 2.51
CA GLU A 104 -30.76 -16.05 3.47
C GLU A 104 -29.90 -14.97 2.78
N LYS A 105 -29.94 -13.77 3.35
CA LYS A 105 -29.15 -12.66 2.83
C LYS A 105 -27.65 -12.90 3.01
N LEU A 106 -26.90 -12.86 1.92
CA LEU A 106 -25.44 -12.94 1.98
C LEU A 106 -24.83 -11.65 2.51
N SER A 107 -24.05 -11.75 3.58
CA SER A 107 -23.30 -10.64 4.14
C SER A 107 -21.93 -10.51 3.47
N ILE A 108 -21.92 -9.95 2.25
CA ILE A 108 -20.71 -9.68 1.45
C ILE A 108 -20.43 -8.18 1.49
N THR A 109 -19.17 -7.80 1.77
CA THR A 109 -18.72 -6.40 1.72
C THR A 109 -18.46 -5.95 0.27
N PRO A 110 -18.29 -4.66 -0.04
CA PRO A 110 -17.90 -4.20 -1.37
C PRO A 110 -16.51 -4.70 -1.82
N LEU A 111 -15.64 -5.06 -0.88
CA LEU A 111 -14.23 -5.37 -1.15
C LEU A 111 -14.01 -6.53 -2.14
N PRO A 112 -14.76 -7.65 -2.14
CA PRO A 112 -14.66 -8.69 -3.17
C PRO A 112 -14.85 -8.17 -4.60
N PHE A 113 -15.79 -7.25 -4.81
CA PHE A 113 -16.01 -6.62 -6.12
C PHE A 113 -14.82 -5.76 -6.54
N ILE A 114 -14.27 -5.00 -5.58
CA ILE A 114 -13.08 -4.16 -5.81
C ILE A 114 -11.87 -5.05 -6.14
N ILE A 115 -11.68 -6.18 -5.44
CA ILE A 115 -10.61 -7.15 -5.74
C ILE A 115 -10.74 -7.67 -7.17
N ARG A 116 -11.95 -8.04 -7.61
CA ARG A 116 -12.19 -8.49 -8.99
C ARG A 116 -11.89 -7.41 -10.00
N ALA A 117 -12.29 -6.16 -9.74
CA ALA A 117 -11.97 -5.02 -10.60
C ALA A 117 -10.46 -4.78 -10.70
N VAL A 118 -9.74 -4.85 -9.58
CA VAL A 118 -8.27 -4.73 -9.53
C VAL A 118 -7.60 -5.87 -10.31
N VAL A 119 -8.04 -7.12 -10.12
CA VAL A 119 -7.51 -8.27 -10.87
C VAL A 119 -7.68 -8.09 -12.37
N LYS A 120 -8.86 -7.63 -12.82
CA LYS A 120 -9.12 -7.33 -14.24
C LYS A 120 -8.18 -6.23 -14.73
N ALA A 121 -8.06 -5.14 -14.00
CA ALA A 121 -7.17 -4.04 -14.34
C ALA A 121 -5.69 -4.49 -14.42
N LEU A 122 -5.23 -5.36 -13.52
CA LEU A 122 -3.87 -5.92 -13.53
C LEU A 122 -3.60 -6.81 -14.75
N LYS A 123 -4.63 -7.46 -15.32
CA LYS A 123 -4.51 -8.23 -16.57
C LYS A 123 -4.34 -7.31 -17.77
N ASP A 124 -5.08 -6.20 -17.81
CA ASP A 124 -5.10 -5.25 -18.93
C ASP A 124 -3.91 -4.27 -18.86
N TYR A 125 -3.37 -4.02 -17.65
CA TYR A 125 -2.23 -3.13 -17.38
C TYR A 125 -1.10 -3.86 -16.65
N PRO A 126 -0.30 -4.68 -17.35
CA PRO A 126 0.67 -5.57 -16.71
C PRO A 126 1.81 -4.85 -15.97
N ASN A 127 2.11 -3.58 -16.27
CA ASN A 127 3.08 -2.78 -15.54
C ASN A 127 2.71 -2.67 -14.06
N PHE A 128 1.42 -2.59 -13.72
CA PHE A 128 0.92 -2.58 -12.34
C PHE A 128 1.14 -3.91 -11.63
N ASN A 129 1.26 -5.03 -12.36
CA ASN A 129 1.55 -6.35 -11.81
C ASN A 129 3.04 -6.72 -11.96
N SER A 130 3.91 -5.78 -11.62
CA SER A 130 5.35 -5.96 -11.75
C SER A 130 6.11 -5.68 -10.43
N SER A 131 7.41 -5.86 -10.46
CA SER A 131 8.36 -5.43 -9.43
C SER A 131 9.63 -4.94 -10.09
N LEU A 132 10.17 -3.81 -9.61
CA LEU A 132 11.40 -3.21 -10.12
C LEU A 132 12.62 -3.73 -9.35
N ASP A 133 13.56 -4.37 -10.03
CA ASP A 133 14.87 -4.77 -9.51
C ASP A 133 15.96 -3.87 -10.11
N LEU A 134 16.25 -2.76 -9.45
CA LEU A 134 17.26 -1.80 -9.91
C LEU A 134 18.68 -2.38 -9.91
N LYS A 135 19.00 -3.32 -9.01
CA LYS A 135 20.35 -3.92 -8.94
C LYS A 135 20.64 -4.77 -10.17
N LYS A 136 19.63 -5.39 -10.73
CA LYS A 136 19.73 -6.24 -11.94
C LYS A 136 19.22 -5.53 -13.20
N GLU A 137 18.79 -4.29 -13.07
CA GLU A 137 18.21 -3.49 -14.17
C GLU A 137 17.05 -4.23 -14.86
N LYS A 138 16.14 -4.82 -14.05
CA LYS A 138 15.04 -5.66 -14.56
C LYS A 138 13.70 -5.23 -14.00
N LEU A 139 12.68 -5.29 -14.85
CA LEU A 139 11.28 -5.24 -14.48
C LEU A 139 10.71 -6.67 -14.54
N ILE A 140 10.20 -7.14 -13.40
CA ILE A 140 9.72 -8.51 -13.22
C ILE A 140 8.20 -8.50 -13.33
N TYR A 141 7.63 -9.00 -14.43
CA TYR A 141 6.20 -9.15 -14.61
C TYR A 141 5.69 -10.44 -13.96
N LYS A 142 4.74 -10.28 -13.05
CA LYS A 142 4.12 -11.40 -12.33
C LYS A 142 3.01 -12.02 -13.19
N LYS A 143 2.97 -13.36 -13.28
CA LYS A 143 1.92 -14.10 -14.00
C LYS A 143 0.88 -14.69 -13.05
N TYR A 144 0.88 -14.24 -11.81
CA TYR A 144 -0.08 -14.55 -10.75
C TYR A 144 -0.73 -13.27 -10.22
N PHE A 145 -1.88 -13.40 -9.58
CA PHE A 145 -2.66 -12.27 -9.08
C PHE A 145 -2.96 -12.47 -7.59
N HIS A 146 -2.00 -12.04 -6.75
CA HIS A 146 -2.10 -12.10 -5.29
C HIS A 146 -2.33 -10.69 -4.74
N VAL A 147 -3.55 -10.43 -4.26
CA VAL A 147 -3.95 -9.09 -3.83
C VAL A 147 -3.72 -8.93 -2.34
N GLY A 148 -2.89 -7.96 -1.96
CA GLY A 148 -2.66 -7.56 -0.57
C GLY A 148 -3.87 -6.80 -0.03
N ILE A 149 -4.27 -7.10 1.21
CA ILE A 149 -5.34 -6.35 1.89
C ILE A 149 -4.79 -5.77 3.18
N ALA A 150 -4.74 -4.44 3.25
CA ALA A 150 -4.36 -3.75 4.48
C ALA A 150 -5.47 -3.90 5.52
N MET A 151 -5.15 -4.53 6.64
CA MET A 151 -6.09 -4.83 7.72
C MET A 151 -5.61 -4.18 9.02
N ASP A 152 -6.45 -3.35 9.60
CA ASP A 152 -6.24 -2.83 10.95
C ASP A 152 -6.58 -3.92 11.97
N THR A 153 -5.66 -4.16 12.90
CA THR A 153 -5.82 -5.15 13.97
C THR A 153 -5.44 -4.54 15.33
N PRO A 154 -5.88 -5.13 16.44
CA PRO A 154 -5.45 -4.69 17.77
C PRO A 154 -3.93 -4.71 17.98
N HIS A 155 -3.21 -5.44 17.13
CA HIS A 155 -1.74 -5.57 17.18
C HIS A 155 -1.02 -4.59 16.27
N GLY A 156 -1.75 -3.90 15.37
CA GLY A 156 -1.26 -2.98 14.34
C GLY A 156 -1.67 -3.41 12.93
N LEU A 157 -1.17 -2.65 11.94
CA LEU A 157 -1.46 -2.88 10.52
C LEU A 157 -0.77 -4.15 10.01
N MET A 158 -1.54 -5.00 9.34
CA MET A 158 -1.08 -6.20 8.64
C MET A 158 -1.55 -6.17 7.18
N VAL A 159 -0.74 -6.74 6.26
CA VAL A 159 -1.06 -6.75 4.81
C VAL A 159 -0.94 -8.17 4.26
N PRO A 160 -1.84 -9.10 4.68
CA PRO A 160 -1.88 -10.44 4.12
C PRO A 160 -2.31 -10.43 2.65
N LYS A 161 -1.99 -11.50 1.92
CA LYS A 161 -2.31 -11.66 0.50
C LYS A 161 -3.46 -12.64 0.30
N ILE A 162 -4.47 -12.23 -0.48
CA ILE A 162 -5.44 -13.12 -1.10
C ILE A 162 -4.74 -13.73 -2.32
N ARG A 163 -4.41 -15.00 -2.24
CA ARG A 163 -3.70 -15.69 -3.34
C ARG A 163 -4.65 -16.10 -4.44
N ASP A 164 -4.15 -16.13 -5.69
CA ASP A 164 -4.90 -16.54 -6.87
C ASP A 164 -6.30 -15.89 -6.94
N ALA A 165 -6.35 -14.58 -6.68
CA ALA A 165 -7.59 -13.82 -6.62
C ALA A 165 -8.36 -13.83 -7.97
N ASP A 166 -7.67 -14.10 -9.07
CA ASP A 166 -8.23 -14.25 -10.41
C ASP A 166 -9.07 -15.54 -10.59
N LYS A 167 -8.80 -16.56 -9.77
CA LYS A 167 -9.47 -17.87 -9.82
C LYS A 167 -10.66 -17.98 -8.87
N LYS A 168 -10.94 -16.95 -8.07
CA LYS A 168 -11.96 -16.96 -7.03
C LYS A 168 -13.15 -16.12 -7.42
N ASP A 169 -14.35 -16.61 -7.13
CA ASP A 169 -15.57 -15.85 -7.26
C ASP A 169 -15.76 -14.85 -6.08
N ILE A 170 -16.80 -14.04 -6.17
CA ILE A 170 -17.09 -13.00 -5.16
C ILE A 170 -17.41 -13.61 -3.79
N THR A 171 -18.07 -14.77 -3.75
CA THR A 171 -18.43 -15.47 -2.52
C THR A 171 -17.20 -16.05 -1.85
N GLU A 172 -16.35 -16.73 -2.61
CA GLU A 172 -15.08 -17.29 -2.16
C GLU A 172 -14.15 -16.20 -1.63
N LEU A 173 -14.01 -15.07 -2.36
CA LEU A 173 -13.26 -13.90 -1.91
C LEU A 173 -13.81 -13.35 -0.59
N GLY A 174 -15.14 -13.26 -0.46
CA GLY A 174 -15.79 -12.80 0.76
C GLY A 174 -15.54 -13.70 1.96
N GLN A 175 -15.55 -15.02 1.76
CA GLN A 175 -15.25 -16.01 2.81
C GLN A 175 -13.78 -15.97 3.20
N GLU A 176 -12.87 -15.90 2.23
CA GLU A 176 -11.44 -15.84 2.49
C GLU A 176 -11.05 -14.56 3.22
N LEU A 177 -11.61 -13.41 2.87
CA LEU A 177 -11.41 -12.15 3.58
C LEU A 177 -11.80 -12.27 5.06
N LYS A 178 -12.95 -12.88 5.37
CA LYS A 178 -13.37 -13.11 6.76
C LYS A 178 -12.41 -14.03 7.50
N LYS A 179 -11.97 -15.12 6.86
CA LYS A 179 -11.01 -16.08 7.41
C LYS A 179 -9.68 -15.42 7.73
N ILE A 180 -9.11 -14.69 6.76
CA ILE A 180 -7.81 -14.03 6.92
C ILE A 180 -7.88 -12.93 7.98
N ALA A 181 -8.95 -12.14 8.02
CA ALA A 181 -9.15 -11.12 9.05
C ALA A 181 -9.15 -11.73 10.47
N LYS A 182 -9.81 -12.88 10.64
CA LYS A 182 -9.79 -13.62 11.92
C LYS A 182 -8.38 -14.11 12.26
N LEU A 183 -7.67 -14.71 11.30
CA LEU A 183 -6.29 -15.20 11.50
C LEU A 183 -5.32 -14.06 11.87
N CYS A 184 -5.46 -12.90 11.25
CA CYS A 184 -4.66 -11.71 11.57
C CYS A 184 -4.97 -11.20 12.99
N LYS A 185 -6.25 -11.11 13.34
CA LYS A 185 -6.69 -10.68 14.68
C LYS A 185 -6.20 -11.62 15.79
N ASP A 186 -6.17 -12.92 15.52
CA ASP A 186 -5.73 -13.97 16.45
C ASP A 186 -4.21 -14.21 16.42
N LEU A 187 -3.44 -13.48 15.56
CA LEU A 187 -2.00 -13.70 15.32
C LEU A 187 -1.65 -15.13 14.86
N LYS A 188 -2.58 -15.80 14.18
CA LYS A 188 -2.43 -17.19 13.70
C LYS A 188 -2.14 -17.28 12.19
N ILE A 189 -1.97 -16.14 11.52
CA ILE A 189 -1.67 -16.11 10.09
C ILE A 189 -0.23 -16.56 9.82
N ASP A 190 -0.03 -17.37 8.78
CA ASP A 190 1.30 -17.82 8.37
C ASP A 190 2.10 -16.64 7.80
N LYS A 191 3.39 -16.57 8.14
CA LYS A 191 4.30 -15.52 7.66
C LYS A 191 4.40 -15.46 6.14
N LYS A 192 4.27 -16.59 5.43
CA LYS A 192 4.30 -16.65 3.97
C LYS A 192 3.19 -15.81 3.32
N GLU A 193 2.06 -15.63 4.00
CA GLU A 193 0.92 -14.88 3.46
C GLU A 193 1.17 -13.37 3.37
N PHE A 194 2.29 -12.88 3.86
CA PHE A 194 2.69 -11.46 3.74
C PHE A 194 3.55 -11.18 2.51
N PHE A 195 3.97 -12.20 1.75
CA PHE A 195 4.90 -12.06 0.63
C PHE A 195 4.27 -12.40 -0.72
N GLY A 196 4.91 -11.95 -1.80
CA GLY A 196 4.55 -12.28 -3.17
C GLY A 196 3.30 -11.55 -3.68
N GLY A 197 3.01 -10.37 -3.17
CA GLY A 197 1.87 -9.57 -3.63
C GLY A 197 2.02 -9.04 -5.06
N SER A 198 0.90 -8.91 -5.74
CA SER A 198 0.75 -8.21 -7.02
C SER A 198 0.54 -6.72 -6.79
N MET A 199 -0.48 -6.37 -6.03
CA MET A 199 -0.87 -5.01 -5.65
C MET A 199 -1.61 -5.08 -4.31
N THR A 200 -1.49 -4.03 -3.50
CA THR A 200 -2.20 -3.93 -2.22
C THR A 200 -3.42 -3.01 -2.33
N ILE A 201 -4.50 -3.35 -1.62
CA ILE A 201 -5.68 -2.51 -1.41
C ILE A 201 -5.69 -2.10 0.07
N SER A 202 -5.78 -0.78 0.32
CA SER A 202 -5.96 -0.19 1.65
C SER A 202 -7.34 0.45 1.72
N SER A 203 -8.26 -0.16 2.48
CA SER A 203 -9.63 0.33 2.58
C SER A 203 -9.89 0.97 3.93
N LEU A 204 -10.20 2.27 3.93
CA LEU A 204 -10.61 3.06 5.08
C LEU A 204 -12.12 3.33 5.10
N GLY A 205 -12.89 2.75 4.18
CA GLY A 205 -14.30 3.03 4.01
C GLY A 205 -15.18 2.79 5.24
N SER A 206 -14.80 1.86 6.12
CA SER A 206 -15.48 1.61 7.41
C SER A 206 -15.07 2.59 8.50
N ILE A 207 -13.93 3.27 8.37
CA ILE A 207 -13.36 4.17 9.37
C ILE A 207 -13.72 5.62 9.05
N GLY A 208 -13.38 6.10 7.85
CA GLY A 208 -13.63 7.47 7.40
C GLY A 208 -12.61 7.97 6.39
N GLY A 209 -12.76 9.22 5.98
CA GLY A 209 -11.92 9.88 4.99
C GLY A 209 -12.35 9.60 3.55
N SER A 210 -12.16 10.60 2.68
CA SER A 210 -12.49 10.49 1.25
C SER A 210 -11.26 10.04 0.47
N PHE A 211 -10.21 10.85 0.47
CA PHE A 211 -8.97 10.56 -0.25
C PHE A 211 -7.77 10.57 0.69
N PHE A 212 -6.75 9.80 0.37
CA PHE A 212 -5.48 9.75 1.09
C PHE A 212 -4.37 9.25 0.17
N THR A 213 -3.12 9.41 0.58
CA THR A 213 -1.94 8.97 -0.17
C THR A 213 -1.37 7.71 0.46
N PRO A 214 -1.74 6.49 0.00
CA PRO A 214 -1.20 5.26 0.54
C PRO A 214 0.27 5.06 0.14
N ILE A 215 1.08 4.53 1.05
CA ILE A 215 2.48 4.17 0.79
C ILE A 215 2.54 2.80 0.13
N ILE A 216 3.28 2.68 -0.97
CA ILE A 216 3.43 1.44 -1.72
C ILE A 216 4.14 0.40 -0.87
N ASN A 217 3.62 -0.83 -0.88
CA ASN A 217 4.16 -1.96 -0.14
C ASN A 217 5.21 -2.69 -0.99
N GLN A 218 6.49 -2.27 -0.90
CA GLN A 218 7.58 -2.91 -1.66
C GLN A 218 7.60 -4.45 -1.50
N PRO A 219 7.90 -5.23 -2.56
CA PRO A 219 8.34 -4.84 -3.90
C PRO A 219 7.20 -4.64 -4.92
N GLU A 220 5.98 -4.37 -4.48
CA GLU A 220 4.88 -3.97 -5.35
C GLU A 220 5.16 -2.56 -5.91
N VAL A 221 4.57 -2.22 -7.06
CA VAL A 221 4.76 -0.92 -7.73
C VAL A 221 3.54 -0.01 -7.60
N ALA A 222 2.46 -0.50 -7.01
CA ALA A 222 1.24 0.29 -6.81
C ALA A 222 0.43 -0.20 -5.60
N ILE A 223 -0.40 0.72 -5.08
CA ILE A 223 -1.36 0.48 -4.01
C ILE A 223 -2.63 1.28 -4.27
N LEU A 224 -3.80 0.66 -4.05
CA LEU A 224 -5.10 1.31 -4.18
C LEU A 224 -5.67 1.65 -2.80
N GLY A 225 -5.85 2.93 -2.53
CA GLY A 225 -6.59 3.45 -1.39
C GLY A 225 -8.09 3.55 -1.71
N ILE A 226 -8.93 3.11 -0.77
CA ILE A 226 -10.39 3.18 -0.86
C ILE A 226 -10.90 4.02 0.29
N GLY A 227 -11.54 5.14 -0.01
CA GLY A 227 -12.21 6.00 0.96
C GLY A 227 -13.61 5.52 1.32
N ARG A 228 -14.31 6.30 2.15
CA ARG A 228 -15.71 6.04 2.49
C ARG A 228 -16.60 6.40 1.30
N ALA A 229 -17.43 5.45 0.87
CA ALA A 229 -18.47 5.71 -0.11
C ALA A 229 -19.54 6.63 0.45
N GLU A 230 -19.92 7.66 -0.29
CA GLU A 230 -20.90 8.65 0.12
C GLU A 230 -21.96 8.84 -0.98
N THR A 231 -23.19 9.17 -0.55
CA THR A 231 -24.22 9.54 -1.51
C THR A 231 -24.04 11.00 -1.91
N LYS A 232 -23.81 11.22 -3.21
CA LYS A 232 -23.69 12.55 -3.81
C LYS A 232 -24.80 12.79 -4.83
N GLN A 233 -25.24 14.04 -4.94
CA GLN A 233 -26.12 14.48 -6.02
C GLN A 233 -25.28 14.74 -7.27
N VAL A 234 -25.51 13.97 -8.32
CA VAL A 234 -24.82 14.09 -9.60
C VAL A 234 -25.84 14.53 -10.67
N PHE A 235 -25.49 15.52 -11.46
CA PHE A 235 -26.32 15.97 -12.55
C PHE A 235 -26.23 14.99 -13.73
N VAL A 236 -27.35 14.37 -14.07
CA VAL A 236 -27.43 13.37 -15.15
C VAL A 236 -28.54 13.77 -16.12
N GLY A 237 -28.16 14.16 -17.34
CA GLY A 237 -29.11 14.74 -18.28
C GLY A 237 -29.67 16.07 -17.76
N ASP A 238 -30.96 16.13 -17.47
CA ASP A 238 -31.68 17.37 -17.03
C ASP A 238 -32.06 17.32 -15.53
N LYS A 239 -31.59 16.35 -14.75
CA LYS A 239 -31.97 16.18 -13.33
C LYS A 239 -30.78 15.76 -12.46
N TYR A 240 -30.96 16.02 -11.15
CA TYR A 240 -30.04 15.48 -10.13
C TYR A 240 -30.45 14.08 -9.74
N GLU A 241 -29.49 13.18 -9.72
CA GLU A 241 -29.65 11.82 -9.22
C GLU A 241 -28.72 11.58 -8.03
N ASN A 242 -29.23 10.85 -7.03
CA ASN A 242 -28.39 10.40 -5.91
C ASN A 242 -27.55 9.21 -6.36
N LYS A 243 -26.24 9.36 -6.34
CA LYS A 243 -25.25 8.32 -6.69
C LYS A 243 -24.41 7.97 -5.47
N ILE A 244 -24.05 6.70 -5.32
CA ILE A 244 -23.09 6.24 -4.31
C ILE A 244 -21.72 6.32 -4.93
N MET A 245 -20.93 7.31 -4.52
CA MET A 245 -19.60 7.58 -5.04
C MET A 245 -18.53 6.98 -4.13
N LEU A 246 -17.68 6.14 -4.69
CA LEU A 246 -16.55 5.49 -4.00
C LEU A 246 -15.25 6.22 -4.35
N PRO A 247 -14.60 6.88 -3.37
CA PRO A 247 -13.31 7.52 -3.59
C PRO A 247 -12.20 6.49 -3.78
N LEU A 248 -11.39 6.69 -4.82
CA LEU A 248 -10.24 5.88 -5.20
C LEU A 248 -8.97 6.73 -5.14
N SER A 249 -7.93 6.21 -4.52
CA SER A 249 -6.61 6.86 -4.43
C SER A 249 -5.55 5.87 -4.87
N LEU A 250 -5.04 6.00 -6.08
CA LEU A 250 -4.03 5.13 -6.67
C LEU A 250 -2.64 5.75 -6.50
N SER A 251 -1.79 5.16 -5.65
CA SER A 251 -0.37 5.51 -5.60
C SER A 251 0.45 4.50 -6.40
N TYR A 252 1.40 4.99 -7.19
CA TYR A 252 2.25 4.16 -8.04
C TYR A 252 3.69 4.68 -8.11
N ASP A 253 4.61 3.77 -8.44
CA ASP A 253 6.03 4.06 -8.65
C ASP A 253 6.22 4.68 -10.04
N HIS A 254 6.55 5.99 -10.06
CA HIS A 254 6.66 6.73 -11.32
C HIS A 254 7.88 6.34 -12.18
N ARG A 255 8.73 5.45 -11.69
CA ARG A 255 9.81 4.84 -12.50
C ARG A 255 9.31 3.70 -13.39
N VAL A 256 8.13 3.15 -13.08
CA VAL A 256 7.52 2.02 -13.78
C VAL A 256 6.24 2.42 -14.51
N ILE A 257 5.45 3.29 -13.91
CA ILE A 257 4.12 3.68 -14.38
C ILE A 257 4.11 5.19 -14.61
N ASP A 258 3.75 5.61 -15.81
CA ASP A 258 3.55 7.02 -16.12
C ASP A 258 2.14 7.53 -15.75
N GLY A 259 1.98 8.87 -15.75
CA GLY A 259 0.71 9.51 -15.39
C GLY A 259 -0.45 9.15 -16.31
N ALA A 260 -0.20 8.92 -17.59
CA ALA A 260 -1.24 8.54 -18.55
C ALA A 260 -1.71 7.09 -18.31
N GLU A 261 -0.79 6.18 -18.00
CA GLU A 261 -1.12 4.80 -17.65
C GLU A 261 -1.87 4.74 -16.31
N GLY A 262 -1.44 5.54 -15.31
CA GLY A 262 -2.14 5.69 -14.04
C GLY A 262 -3.59 6.17 -14.23
N ALA A 263 -3.81 7.18 -15.07
CA ALA A 263 -5.13 7.70 -15.40
C ALA A 263 -6.03 6.65 -16.08
N ARG A 264 -5.48 5.93 -17.04
CA ARG A 264 -6.22 4.84 -17.71
C ARG A 264 -6.59 3.72 -16.74
N PHE A 265 -5.69 3.35 -15.83
CA PHE A 265 -5.95 2.36 -14.80
C PHE A 265 -7.09 2.80 -13.86
N CYS A 266 -7.08 4.06 -13.38
CA CYS A 266 -8.18 4.61 -12.56
C CYS A 266 -9.50 4.61 -13.32
N THR A 267 -9.49 5.06 -14.59
CA THR A 267 -10.68 5.03 -15.47
C THR A 267 -11.22 3.60 -15.63
N HIS A 268 -10.34 2.63 -15.85
CA HIS A 268 -10.72 1.22 -15.95
C HIS A 268 -11.37 0.69 -14.67
N LEU A 269 -10.83 1.03 -13.49
CA LEU A 269 -11.43 0.68 -12.21
C LEU A 269 -12.81 1.32 -12.03
N ARG A 270 -12.92 2.63 -12.29
CA ARG A 270 -14.18 3.38 -12.22
C ARG A 270 -15.27 2.76 -13.09
N GLU A 271 -14.93 2.42 -14.33
CA GLU A 271 -15.86 1.77 -15.26
C GLU A 271 -16.18 0.34 -14.85
N SER A 272 -15.22 -0.43 -14.34
CA SER A 272 -15.43 -1.81 -13.90
C SER A 272 -16.32 -1.92 -12.67
N LEU A 273 -16.36 -0.89 -11.82
CA LEU A 273 -17.21 -0.82 -10.63
C LEU A 273 -18.54 -0.09 -10.90
N GLY A 274 -18.65 0.59 -12.03
CA GLY A 274 -19.77 1.44 -12.39
C GLY A 274 -21.00 0.67 -12.90
N LYS A 275 -21.77 1.32 -13.78
CA LYS A 275 -23.08 0.85 -14.27
C LYS A 275 -23.08 -0.59 -14.80
N ASP A 276 -22.03 -0.97 -15.52
CA ASP A 276 -21.92 -2.29 -16.17
C ASP A 276 -21.06 -3.28 -15.37
N PHE A 277 -20.95 -3.09 -14.05
CA PHE A 277 -20.06 -3.86 -13.17
C PHE A 277 -20.26 -5.38 -13.31
N ALA A 278 -21.52 -5.84 -13.41
CA ALA A 278 -21.83 -7.26 -13.50
C ALA A 278 -21.24 -7.90 -14.78
N TYR A 279 -21.39 -7.22 -15.91
CA TYR A 279 -20.83 -7.65 -17.19
C TYR A 279 -19.29 -7.57 -17.17
N LYS A 280 -18.75 -6.44 -16.69
CA LYS A 280 -17.30 -6.19 -16.67
C LYS A 280 -16.53 -7.08 -15.70
N LEU A 281 -17.14 -7.55 -14.61
CA LEU A 281 -16.49 -8.43 -13.61
C LEU A 281 -16.75 -9.91 -13.80
N ALA A 282 -17.69 -10.29 -14.68
CA ALA A 282 -18.00 -11.68 -14.96
C ALA A 282 -17.02 -12.37 -15.93
N VAL A 283 -16.18 -11.60 -16.64
CA VAL A 283 -15.23 -12.07 -17.66
C VAL A 283 -13.82 -12.25 -17.09
#